data_9ec1bd657dc941ffea9b846537c9a006
#
_entry.id   9ec1bd657dc941ffea9b846537c9a006
#
_cell.length_a   1.000
_cell.length_b   1.000
_cell.length_c   1.000
_cell.angle_alpha   90.00
_cell.angle_beta   90.00
_cell.angle_gamma   90.00
#
_symmetry.space_group_name_H-M   'P 1'
#
loop_
_entity.id
_entity.type
_entity.pdbx_description
1 polymer ?
#
loop_
_entity_poly.entity_id
_entity_poly.type
_entity_poly.pdbx_seq_one_letter_code
_entity_poly.pdbx_strand_id
1 'polypeptide(L)'
;ESVKLSGWVHRVRDHGGVLFIDLRDHFGLTQVLADPDSPVFKEVENIRAEWCISIEGTVRKRDSSLINEKLPTGEIEVFIAKINILGASEELPLPVFGDLPYPEETRLKYRFLDLRRDGIHQNIILRSKIIEFIRKEMWENGFNEFQTPIISSSSPEGARDFLIPSRLHPGKFYALPQAPQIYKQLIMVGGFDKYFQIAPCFRDEDPRSDRSPTDFYQLDIEMSFVEEHDVFQLVEKVFVKLFENFSDTFAVNNNFPIISFGQSLEWYGTDKPDLRNPIKMMDVSEFFVSSGFKIFADILTKDGTQIKAIPAKGGGSRKFCDRMNKFAQEQGLPGMGYIFWRSDDSGNLEAAGPIAKNLGEEKTEKLRNFL
;
A
#
# COMPACT_ATOMS: atom_id res chain seq x y z
N GLU A 1 -16.22 41.40 -1.97
CA GLU A 1 -14.82 41.24 -2.38
C GLU A 1 -14.78 40.80 -3.84
N SER A 2 -13.84 41.36 -4.63
CA SER A 2 -13.61 40.92 -6.00
C SER A 2 -12.41 39.98 -6.03
N VAL A 3 -12.57 38.86 -6.77
CA VAL A 3 -11.54 37.82 -6.87
C VAL A 3 -11.31 37.44 -8.33
N LYS A 4 -10.10 36.92 -8.58
CA LYS A 4 -9.75 36.28 -9.83
C LYS A 4 -9.39 34.82 -9.54
N LEU A 5 -10.09 33.89 -10.20
CA LEU A 5 -9.88 32.45 -10.06
C LEU A 5 -9.50 31.87 -11.42
N SER A 6 -8.65 30.86 -11.41
CA SER A 6 -8.29 30.09 -12.60
C SER A 6 -8.27 28.61 -12.27
N GLY A 7 -8.81 27.79 -13.14
CA GLY A 7 -8.91 26.35 -12.89
C GLY A 7 -9.59 25.61 -14.02
N TRP A 8 -9.94 24.39 -13.74
CA TRP A 8 -10.66 23.52 -14.67
C TRP A 8 -12.14 23.43 -14.30
N VAL A 9 -13.00 23.44 -15.29
CA VAL A 9 -14.44 23.24 -15.11
C VAL A 9 -14.70 21.79 -14.73
N HIS A 10 -15.03 21.55 -13.47
CA HIS A 10 -15.34 20.22 -13.00
C HIS A 10 -16.75 19.78 -13.43
N ARG A 11 -17.72 20.66 -13.31
CA ARG A 11 -19.12 20.41 -13.66
C ARG A 11 -19.83 21.70 -14.00
N VAL A 12 -20.75 21.63 -14.99
CA VAL A 12 -21.70 22.71 -15.32
C VAL A 12 -23.10 22.22 -15.04
N ARG A 13 -23.94 23.07 -14.45
CA ARG A 13 -25.34 22.79 -14.12
C ARG A 13 -26.19 24.00 -14.49
N ASP A 14 -27.35 23.77 -15.09
CA ASP A 14 -28.38 24.77 -15.29
C ASP A 14 -29.54 24.54 -14.31
N HIS A 15 -29.87 25.55 -13.53
CA HIS A 15 -30.99 25.56 -12.61
C HIS A 15 -31.84 26.79 -12.84
N GLY A 16 -32.90 26.64 -13.62
CA GLY A 16 -33.86 27.71 -13.86
C GLY A 16 -33.29 28.92 -14.58
N GLY A 17 -32.32 28.69 -15.48
CA GLY A 17 -31.66 29.73 -16.24
C GLY A 17 -30.43 30.34 -15.59
N VAL A 18 -30.06 29.91 -14.38
CA VAL A 18 -28.78 30.27 -13.75
C VAL A 18 -27.78 29.14 -14.02
N LEU A 19 -26.62 29.50 -14.54
CA LEU A 19 -25.56 28.57 -14.87
C LEU A 19 -24.56 28.50 -13.70
N PHE A 20 -24.44 27.32 -13.10
CA PHE A 20 -23.49 27.03 -12.04
C PHE A 20 -22.32 26.22 -12.58
N ILE A 21 -21.11 26.66 -12.27
CA ILE A 21 -19.86 25.95 -12.56
C ILE A 21 -19.17 25.61 -11.25
N ASP A 22 -18.84 24.34 -11.07
CA ASP A 22 -17.89 23.93 -10.03
C ASP A 22 -16.49 24.07 -10.66
N LEU A 23 -15.75 25.11 -10.28
CA LEU A 23 -14.41 25.39 -10.74
C LEU A 23 -13.41 24.72 -9.81
N ARG A 24 -12.55 23.84 -10.37
CA ARG A 24 -11.52 23.12 -9.64
C ARG A 24 -10.16 23.77 -9.84
N ASP A 25 -9.51 24.07 -8.72
CA ASP A 25 -8.12 24.51 -8.69
C ASP A 25 -7.27 23.65 -7.77
N HIS A 26 -6.08 24.10 -7.40
CA HIS A 26 -5.18 23.40 -6.50
C HIS A 26 -5.75 23.28 -5.06
N PHE A 27 -6.62 24.20 -4.64
CA PHE A 27 -7.18 24.24 -3.30
C PHE A 27 -8.51 23.47 -3.18
N GLY A 28 -9.11 23.07 -4.29
CA GLY A 28 -10.35 22.30 -4.32
C GLY A 28 -11.38 22.84 -5.29
N LEU A 29 -12.65 22.81 -4.89
CA LEU A 29 -13.80 23.23 -5.70
C LEU A 29 -14.40 24.52 -5.17
N THR A 30 -14.60 25.48 -6.06
CA THR A 30 -15.36 26.71 -5.78
C THR A 30 -16.53 26.82 -6.75
N GLN A 31 -17.73 27.03 -6.23
CA GLN A 31 -18.89 27.29 -7.07
C GLN A 31 -18.84 28.71 -7.62
N VAL A 32 -18.88 28.84 -8.94
CA VAL A 32 -19.01 30.12 -9.61
C VAL A 32 -20.27 30.10 -10.48
N LEU A 33 -20.91 31.23 -10.70
CA LEU A 33 -22.19 31.27 -11.39
C LEU A 33 -22.35 32.50 -12.28
N ALA A 34 -23.19 32.35 -13.29
CA ALA A 34 -23.67 33.41 -14.13
C ALA A 34 -25.20 33.35 -14.19
N ASP A 35 -25.86 34.45 -13.86
CA ASP A 35 -27.31 34.63 -14.07
C ASP A 35 -27.61 35.15 -15.47
N PRO A 36 -28.88 35.12 -15.93
CA PRO A 36 -29.25 35.57 -17.29
C PRO A 36 -28.90 37.03 -17.58
N ASP A 37 -28.79 37.87 -16.55
CA ASP A 37 -28.45 39.28 -16.68
C ASP A 37 -26.93 39.50 -16.73
N SER A 38 -26.15 38.47 -16.52
CA SER A 38 -24.68 38.54 -16.57
C SER A 38 -24.21 38.81 -18.01
N PRO A 39 -23.27 39.76 -18.19
CA PRO A 39 -22.74 40.09 -19.54
C PRO A 39 -21.99 38.90 -20.18
N VAL A 40 -21.59 37.92 -19.40
CA VAL A 40 -20.84 36.72 -19.85
C VAL A 40 -21.69 35.45 -19.95
N PHE A 41 -23.02 35.55 -19.75
CA PHE A 41 -23.91 34.40 -19.73
C PHE A 41 -23.80 33.51 -20.97
N LYS A 42 -23.80 34.11 -22.17
CA LYS A 42 -23.67 33.39 -23.44
C LYS A 42 -22.33 32.65 -23.58
N GLU A 43 -21.26 33.21 -23.01
CA GLU A 43 -19.96 32.56 -23.03
C GLU A 43 -19.93 31.37 -22.07
N VAL A 44 -20.52 31.53 -20.88
CA VAL A 44 -20.63 30.48 -19.85
C VAL A 44 -21.49 29.31 -20.31
N GLU A 45 -22.55 29.53 -21.10
CA GLU A 45 -23.44 28.52 -21.67
C GLU A 45 -22.68 27.52 -22.57
N ASN A 46 -21.65 27.97 -23.24
CA ASN A 46 -20.85 27.16 -24.16
C ASN A 46 -19.73 26.36 -23.49
N ILE A 47 -19.47 26.60 -22.20
CA ILE A 47 -18.41 25.95 -21.45
C ILE A 47 -18.73 24.47 -21.26
N ARG A 48 -17.70 23.63 -21.32
CA ARG A 48 -17.80 22.20 -21.11
C ARG A 48 -16.84 21.75 -19.99
N ALA A 49 -17.09 20.56 -19.46
CA ALA A 49 -16.25 19.95 -18.44
C ALA A 49 -14.78 19.88 -18.89
N GLU A 50 -13.88 20.09 -17.95
CA GLU A 50 -12.42 20.08 -18.10
C GLU A 50 -11.84 21.19 -19.01
N TRP A 51 -12.66 22.15 -19.45
CA TRP A 51 -12.08 23.38 -20.01
C TRP A 51 -11.32 24.15 -18.92
N CYS A 52 -10.18 24.70 -19.29
CA CYS A 52 -9.41 25.59 -18.44
C CYS A 52 -9.90 27.03 -18.63
N ILE A 53 -10.34 27.65 -17.55
CA ILE A 53 -10.89 29.01 -17.58
C ILE A 53 -10.26 29.89 -16.50
N SER A 54 -10.28 31.19 -16.74
CA SER A 54 -10.04 32.21 -15.73
C SER A 54 -11.26 33.12 -15.62
N ILE A 55 -11.71 33.38 -14.41
CA ILE A 55 -12.85 34.25 -14.15
C ILE A 55 -12.44 35.42 -13.24
N GLU A 56 -13.06 36.56 -13.42
CA GLU A 56 -13.07 37.65 -12.46
C GLU A 56 -14.52 37.80 -11.97
N GLY A 57 -14.72 37.90 -10.67
CA GLY A 57 -16.06 37.92 -10.11
C GLY A 57 -16.14 38.44 -8.69
N THR A 58 -17.37 38.55 -8.18
CA THR A 58 -17.65 39.03 -6.84
C THR A 58 -18.07 37.88 -5.95
N VAL A 59 -17.37 37.73 -4.82
CA VAL A 59 -17.73 36.76 -3.78
C VAL A 59 -18.99 37.22 -3.05
N ARG A 60 -19.94 36.29 -2.93
CA ARG A 60 -21.15 36.46 -2.12
C ARG A 60 -21.28 35.32 -1.12
N LYS A 61 -21.84 35.61 0.04
CA LYS A 61 -22.19 34.58 1.00
C LYS A 61 -23.49 33.92 0.55
N ARG A 62 -23.56 32.59 0.63
CA ARG A 62 -24.81 31.87 0.37
C ARG A 62 -25.79 32.02 1.50
N ASP A 63 -27.07 31.93 1.17
CA ASP A 63 -28.10 31.82 2.19
C ASP A 63 -27.89 30.55 3.01
N SER A 64 -28.24 30.59 4.30
CA SER A 64 -28.01 29.45 5.21
C SER A 64 -28.61 28.13 4.74
N SER A 65 -29.72 28.20 3.99
CA SER A 65 -30.38 27.03 3.37
C SER A 65 -29.65 26.47 2.13
N LEU A 66 -28.68 27.20 1.57
CA LEU A 66 -27.96 26.86 0.36
C LEU A 66 -26.48 26.52 0.62
N ILE A 67 -26.06 26.51 1.88
CA ILE A 67 -24.70 26.11 2.26
C ILE A 67 -24.47 24.66 1.89
N ASN A 68 -23.33 24.40 1.23
CA ASN A 68 -22.92 23.06 0.87
C ASN A 68 -21.74 22.60 1.74
N GLU A 69 -22.02 21.88 2.81
CA GLU A 69 -21.04 21.39 3.78
C GLU A 69 -20.01 20.42 3.17
N LYS A 70 -20.27 19.90 1.96
CA LYS A 70 -19.35 18.99 1.25
C LYS A 70 -18.21 19.73 0.54
N LEU A 71 -18.28 21.04 0.43
CA LEU A 71 -17.26 21.87 -0.19
C LEU A 71 -16.57 22.73 0.85
N PRO A 72 -15.22 22.81 0.85
CA PRO A 72 -14.50 23.74 1.74
C PRO A 72 -14.93 25.21 1.57
N THR A 73 -15.33 25.57 0.36
CA THR A 73 -15.86 26.91 0.01
C THR A 73 -17.38 26.98 0.02
N GLY A 74 -18.06 26.02 0.64
CA GLY A 74 -19.51 25.83 0.54
C GLY A 74 -20.38 26.94 1.11
N GLU A 75 -19.83 27.82 1.93
CA GLU A 75 -20.54 29.01 2.47
C GLU A 75 -20.60 30.18 1.50
N ILE A 76 -19.80 30.15 0.44
CA ILE A 76 -19.68 31.25 -0.53
C ILE A 76 -19.92 30.77 -1.96
N GLU A 77 -20.15 31.72 -2.84
CA GLU A 77 -20.19 31.55 -4.29
C GLU A 77 -19.66 32.81 -4.97
N VAL A 78 -19.22 32.67 -6.24
CA VAL A 78 -18.63 33.77 -7.00
C VAL A 78 -19.48 34.09 -8.20
N PHE A 79 -20.04 35.30 -8.27
CA PHE A 79 -20.74 35.80 -9.45
C PHE A 79 -19.75 36.27 -10.49
N ILE A 80 -19.80 35.67 -11.69
CA ILE A 80 -18.86 35.92 -12.78
C ILE A 80 -19.18 37.25 -13.44
N ALA A 81 -18.21 38.18 -13.44
CA ALA A 81 -18.27 39.44 -14.16
C ALA A 81 -17.49 39.38 -15.49
N LYS A 82 -16.40 38.64 -15.54
CA LYS A 82 -15.60 38.38 -16.75
C LYS A 82 -15.12 36.94 -16.78
N ILE A 83 -15.01 36.40 -17.97
CA ILE A 83 -14.49 35.08 -18.22
C ILE A 83 -13.48 35.11 -19.36
N ASN A 84 -12.45 34.26 -19.25
CA ASN A 84 -11.48 34.03 -20.30
C ASN A 84 -11.25 32.53 -20.44
N ILE A 85 -11.48 31.97 -21.59
CA ILE A 85 -11.22 30.58 -21.91
C ILE A 85 -9.74 30.46 -22.23
N LEU A 86 -8.99 29.82 -21.31
CA LEU A 86 -7.55 29.60 -21.43
C LEU A 86 -7.23 28.40 -22.31
N GLY A 87 -8.12 27.39 -22.31
CA GLY A 87 -8.00 26.21 -23.14
C GLY A 87 -9.29 25.42 -23.15
N ALA A 88 -9.84 25.25 -24.36
CA ALA A 88 -10.96 24.34 -24.59
C ALA A 88 -10.43 22.90 -24.74
N SER A 89 -11.18 21.93 -24.25
CA SER A 89 -10.91 20.51 -24.48
C SER A 89 -12.00 19.86 -25.29
N GLU A 90 -11.64 18.86 -26.04
CA GLU A 90 -12.59 17.91 -26.64
C GLU A 90 -13.12 16.95 -25.55
N GLU A 91 -13.99 16.02 -25.95
CA GLU A 91 -14.48 14.98 -25.05
C GLU A 91 -13.33 14.14 -24.52
N LEU A 92 -13.29 13.97 -23.19
CA LEU A 92 -12.19 13.26 -22.55
C LEU A 92 -12.34 11.75 -22.67
N PRO A 93 -11.25 11.04 -23.02
CA PRO A 93 -11.25 9.58 -23.06
C PRO A 93 -11.37 8.92 -21.68
N LEU A 94 -11.14 9.68 -20.62
CA LEU A 94 -11.22 9.27 -19.22
C LEU A 94 -11.86 10.39 -18.41
N PRO A 95 -13.11 10.24 -17.95
CA PRO A 95 -13.71 11.18 -17.00
C PRO A 95 -12.90 11.32 -15.72
N VAL A 96 -12.68 12.55 -15.29
CA VAL A 96 -11.87 12.86 -14.10
C VAL A 96 -12.68 12.99 -12.81
N PHE A 97 -14.00 12.85 -12.88
CA PHE A 97 -14.92 12.90 -11.75
C PHE A 97 -15.65 11.56 -11.54
N GLY A 98 -16.06 11.31 -10.30
CA GLY A 98 -16.71 10.06 -9.89
C GLY A 98 -15.72 8.91 -9.65
N ASP A 99 -16.25 7.82 -9.07
CA ASP A 99 -15.47 6.66 -8.63
C ASP A 99 -15.54 5.47 -9.59
N LEU A 100 -15.89 5.71 -10.86
CA LEU A 100 -15.95 4.64 -11.85
C LEU A 100 -14.58 4.01 -12.06
N PRO A 101 -14.49 2.68 -11.97
CA PRO A 101 -13.25 1.98 -12.27
C PRO A 101 -12.97 2.02 -13.77
N TYR A 102 -11.73 2.29 -14.13
CA TYR A 102 -11.25 2.22 -15.51
C TYR A 102 -10.14 1.18 -15.63
N PRO A 103 -10.01 0.52 -16.79
CA PRO A 103 -8.91 -0.38 -17.06
C PRO A 103 -7.56 0.31 -16.83
N GLU A 104 -6.62 -0.41 -16.25
CA GLU A 104 -5.29 0.13 -15.93
C GLU A 104 -4.58 0.68 -17.15
N GLU A 105 -4.68 0.00 -18.30
CA GLU A 105 -4.12 0.45 -19.58
C GLU A 105 -4.62 1.85 -19.96
N THR A 106 -5.93 2.11 -19.84
CA THR A 106 -6.52 3.42 -20.12
C THR A 106 -6.01 4.48 -19.17
N ARG A 107 -5.91 4.15 -17.89
CA ARG A 107 -5.40 5.05 -16.85
C ARG A 107 -3.93 5.39 -17.05
N LEU A 108 -3.12 4.43 -17.46
CA LEU A 108 -1.70 4.64 -17.75
C LEU A 108 -1.50 5.45 -19.04
N LYS A 109 -2.28 5.17 -20.09
CA LYS A 109 -2.25 5.92 -21.35
C LYS A 109 -2.59 7.39 -21.16
N TYR A 110 -3.59 7.68 -20.34
CA TYR A 110 -4.05 9.04 -20.04
C TYR A 110 -3.73 9.44 -18.61
N ARG A 111 -2.51 9.12 -18.14
CA ARG A 111 -2.09 9.31 -16.75
C ARG A 111 -2.28 10.74 -16.24
N PHE A 112 -2.06 11.73 -17.09
CA PHE A 112 -2.27 13.15 -16.76
C PHE A 112 -3.74 13.50 -16.43
N LEU A 113 -4.72 12.78 -17.01
CA LEU A 113 -6.13 12.88 -16.63
C LEU A 113 -6.44 12.08 -15.38
N ASP A 114 -5.90 10.86 -15.25
CA ASP A 114 -6.09 10.02 -14.06
C ASP A 114 -5.56 10.72 -12.78
N LEU A 115 -4.47 11.49 -12.90
CA LEU A 115 -3.92 12.31 -11.80
C LEU A 115 -4.85 13.46 -11.35
N ARG A 116 -5.85 13.84 -12.15
CA ARG A 116 -6.87 14.82 -11.74
C ARG A 116 -8.00 14.21 -10.92
N ARG A 117 -8.15 12.88 -10.93
CA ARG A 117 -9.15 12.17 -10.13
C ARG A 117 -8.78 12.30 -8.66
N ASP A 118 -9.77 12.64 -7.84
CA ASP A 118 -9.52 13.05 -6.45
C ASP A 118 -8.72 12.01 -5.66
N GLY A 119 -9.14 10.75 -5.62
CA GLY A 119 -8.41 9.71 -4.88
C GLY A 119 -6.95 9.53 -5.34
N ILE A 120 -6.69 9.59 -6.65
CA ILE A 120 -5.32 9.47 -7.19
C ILE A 120 -4.52 10.73 -6.88
N HIS A 121 -5.14 11.91 -7.04
CA HIS A 121 -4.53 13.20 -6.71
C HIS A 121 -4.07 13.24 -5.24
N GLN A 122 -4.95 12.87 -4.31
CA GLN A 122 -4.67 12.83 -2.87
C GLN A 122 -3.55 11.83 -2.55
N ASN A 123 -3.51 10.67 -3.21
CA ASN A 123 -2.42 9.70 -3.03
C ASN A 123 -1.05 10.27 -3.42
N ILE A 124 -0.98 11.06 -4.50
CA ILE A 124 0.29 11.70 -4.91
C ILE A 124 0.70 12.79 -3.92
N ILE A 125 -0.26 13.59 -3.43
CA ILE A 125 0.00 14.59 -2.38
C ILE A 125 0.45 13.91 -1.09
N LEU A 126 -0.22 12.83 -0.67
CA LEU A 126 0.15 12.04 0.50
C LEU A 126 1.57 11.50 0.37
N ARG A 127 1.93 10.92 -0.79
CA ARG A 127 3.30 10.46 -1.05
C ARG A 127 4.33 11.57 -0.89
N SER A 128 4.04 12.77 -1.39
CA SER A 128 4.93 13.93 -1.25
C SER A 128 5.14 14.31 0.22
N LYS A 129 4.05 14.37 1.00
CA LYS A 129 4.11 14.66 2.44
C LYS A 129 4.86 13.58 3.23
N ILE A 130 4.69 12.31 2.88
CA ILE A 130 5.43 11.20 3.49
C ILE A 130 6.94 11.35 3.23
N ILE A 131 7.35 11.68 2.02
CA ILE A 131 8.76 11.89 1.68
C ILE A 131 9.34 13.09 2.44
N GLU A 132 8.61 14.19 2.52
CA GLU A 132 9.01 15.36 3.32
C GLU A 132 9.19 14.99 4.80
N PHE A 133 8.25 14.27 5.36
CA PHE A 133 8.29 13.80 6.75
C PHE A 133 9.50 12.89 7.01
N ILE A 134 9.73 11.90 6.13
CA ILE A 134 10.88 10.99 6.25
C ILE A 134 12.20 11.79 6.24
N ARG A 135 12.36 12.73 5.33
CA ARG A 135 13.57 13.60 5.29
C ARG A 135 13.77 14.34 6.60
N LYS A 136 12.71 14.93 7.14
CA LYS A 136 12.77 15.65 8.41
C LYS A 136 13.20 14.73 9.55
N GLU A 137 12.59 13.54 9.67
CA GLU A 137 12.95 12.55 10.67
C GLU A 137 14.40 12.08 10.54
N MET A 138 14.89 11.86 9.33
CA MET A 138 16.28 11.47 9.12
C MET A 138 17.25 12.57 9.54
N TRP A 139 17.00 13.83 9.20
CA TRP A 139 17.83 14.96 9.65
C TRP A 139 17.79 15.15 11.17
N GLU A 140 16.63 15.01 11.81
CA GLU A 140 16.49 15.08 13.27
C GLU A 140 17.25 13.94 13.99
N ASN A 141 17.48 12.81 13.32
CA ASN A 141 18.31 11.71 13.83
C ASN A 141 19.80 11.85 13.44
N GLY A 142 20.21 12.99 12.88
CA GLY A 142 21.59 13.35 12.58
C GLY A 142 22.14 12.75 11.29
N PHE A 143 21.27 12.33 10.37
CA PHE A 143 21.68 11.84 9.04
C PHE A 143 21.90 12.98 8.07
N ASN A 144 22.82 12.79 7.13
CA ASN A 144 23.03 13.66 5.98
C ASN A 144 22.39 13.04 4.73
N GLU A 145 21.65 13.82 3.95
CA GLU A 145 21.11 13.40 2.68
C GLU A 145 22.14 13.53 1.58
N PHE A 146 22.35 12.47 0.81
CA PHE A 146 23.25 12.45 -0.33
C PHE A 146 22.49 12.11 -1.61
N GLN A 147 23.09 12.46 -2.75
CA GLN A 147 22.67 12.03 -4.06
C GLN A 147 23.83 11.31 -4.72
N THR A 148 23.56 10.13 -5.27
CA THR A 148 24.55 9.29 -5.95
C THR A 148 24.29 9.26 -7.46
N PRO A 149 25.30 8.95 -8.30
CA PRO A 149 25.11 8.86 -9.73
C PRO A 149 24.04 7.85 -10.13
N ILE A 150 23.16 8.25 -11.08
CA ILE A 150 22.14 7.37 -11.65
C ILE A 150 22.69 6.61 -12.87
N ILE A 151 23.62 7.19 -13.63
CA ILE A 151 24.31 6.50 -14.72
C ILE A 151 25.65 6.02 -14.19
N SER A 152 25.84 4.71 -14.12
CA SER A 152 26.97 4.07 -13.46
C SER A 152 27.49 2.87 -14.25
N SER A 153 28.43 2.15 -13.68
CA SER A 153 28.79 0.81 -14.13
C SER A 153 27.85 -0.23 -13.53
N SER A 154 27.73 -1.39 -14.18
CA SER A 154 27.04 -2.55 -13.62
C SER A 154 27.60 -2.93 -12.27
N SER A 155 26.71 -3.26 -11.32
CA SER A 155 27.06 -3.77 -10.00
C SER A 155 26.34 -5.09 -9.72
N PRO A 156 27.02 -6.10 -9.18
CA PRO A 156 26.42 -7.43 -8.97
C PRO A 156 25.55 -7.44 -7.69
N GLU A 157 24.33 -6.91 -7.77
CA GLU A 157 23.41 -6.83 -6.62
C GLU A 157 22.27 -7.85 -6.66
N GLY A 158 22.33 -8.83 -7.57
CA GLY A 158 21.41 -9.95 -7.60
C GLY A 158 20.24 -9.83 -8.58
N ALA A 159 19.88 -8.62 -9.03
CA ALA A 159 18.90 -8.40 -10.10
C ALA A 159 19.60 -8.19 -11.45
N ARG A 160 18.83 -8.12 -12.54
CA ARG A 160 19.35 -7.72 -13.85
C ARG A 160 19.40 -6.20 -13.97
N ASP A 161 20.46 -5.70 -14.59
CA ASP A 161 20.64 -4.26 -14.81
C ASP A 161 19.88 -3.80 -16.06
N PHE A 162 19.31 -2.58 -16.00
CA PHE A 162 19.00 -1.83 -17.21
C PHE A 162 20.27 -1.26 -17.79
N LEU A 163 20.58 -1.61 -19.04
CA LEU A 163 21.81 -1.20 -19.74
C LEU A 163 21.56 -0.03 -20.67
N ILE A 164 22.47 0.94 -20.65
CA ILE A 164 22.44 2.13 -21.51
C ILE A 164 23.67 2.07 -22.43
N PRO A 165 23.50 1.96 -23.76
CA PRO A 165 24.62 1.95 -24.69
C PRO A 165 25.43 3.26 -24.65
N SER A 166 26.75 3.15 -24.57
CA SER A 166 27.63 4.33 -24.64
C SER A 166 27.80 4.82 -26.07
N ARG A 167 27.48 6.07 -26.33
CA ARG A 167 27.73 6.71 -27.63
C ARG A 167 29.22 6.98 -27.87
N LEU A 168 29.97 7.25 -26.78
CA LEU A 168 31.39 7.60 -26.86
C LEU A 168 32.31 6.40 -26.93
N HIS A 169 31.84 5.25 -26.45
CA HIS A 169 32.64 4.01 -26.38
C HIS A 169 31.86 2.86 -27.01
N PRO A 170 31.98 2.60 -28.32
CA PRO A 170 31.26 1.54 -29.00
C PRO A 170 31.50 0.17 -28.34
N GLY A 171 30.42 -0.59 -28.15
CA GLY A 171 30.43 -1.91 -27.50
C GLY A 171 30.49 -1.85 -25.96
N LYS A 172 30.49 -0.65 -25.34
CA LYS A 172 30.40 -0.49 -23.89
C LYS A 172 29.04 0.06 -23.47
N PHE A 173 28.68 -0.21 -22.22
CA PHE A 173 27.40 0.14 -21.64
C PHE A 173 27.59 0.80 -20.27
N TYR A 174 26.72 1.72 -19.94
CA TYR A 174 26.42 2.13 -18.59
C TYR A 174 25.26 1.28 -18.05
N ALA A 175 25.04 1.27 -16.74
CA ALA A 175 23.92 0.65 -16.08
C ALA A 175 23.17 1.66 -15.22
N LEU A 176 21.84 1.47 -15.07
CA LEU A 176 21.06 2.13 -14.04
C LEU A 176 21.27 1.40 -12.71
N PRO A 177 21.30 2.09 -11.56
CA PRO A 177 21.58 1.48 -10.27
C PRO A 177 20.42 0.62 -9.78
N GLN A 178 20.71 -0.57 -9.35
CA GLN A 178 19.76 -1.42 -8.62
C GLN A 178 19.52 -0.93 -7.20
N ALA A 179 20.56 -0.34 -6.60
CA ALA A 179 20.61 0.40 -5.34
C ALA A 179 21.93 1.19 -5.31
N PRO A 180 22.09 2.22 -4.46
CA PRO A 180 23.32 3.01 -4.37
C PRO A 180 24.43 2.32 -3.55
N GLN A 181 24.50 1.01 -3.49
CA GLN A 181 25.30 0.23 -2.54
C GLN A 181 26.80 0.60 -2.55
N ILE A 182 27.43 0.63 -3.70
CA ILE A 182 28.88 0.97 -3.80
C ILE A 182 29.12 2.42 -3.38
N TYR A 183 28.26 3.32 -3.82
CA TYR A 183 28.43 4.75 -3.56
C TYR A 183 28.25 5.08 -2.07
N LYS A 184 27.24 4.49 -1.40
CA LYS A 184 27.06 4.73 0.04
C LYS A 184 28.22 4.18 0.85
N GLN A 185 28.78 3.04 0.49
CA GLN A 185 29.99 2.52 1.12
C GLN A 185 31.19 3.46 0.97
N LEU A 186 31.39 4.03 -0.23
CA LEU A 186 32.45 5.01 -0.48
C LEU A 186 32.24 6.31 0.34
N ILE A 187 30.99 6.73 0.53
CA ILE A 187 30.66 7.88 1.40
C ILE A 187 31.05 7.57 2.85
N MET A 188 30.74 6.36 3.35
CA MET A 188 31.13 5.94 4.69
C MET A 188 32.66 5.89 4.85
N VAL A 189 33.37 5.32 3.85
CA VAL A 189 34.85 5.35 3.81
C VAL A 189 35.38 6.77 3.77
N GLY A 190 34.66 7.69 3.15
CA GLY A 190 34.96 9.12 3.12
C GLY A 190 34.80 9.85 4.46
N GLY A 191 34.37 9.15 5.52
CA GLY A 191 34.30 9.67 6.89
C GLY A 191 32.94 10.28 7.28
N PHE A 192 31.87 9.91 6.58
CA PHE A 192 30.50 10.27 6.96
C PHE A 192 29.87 9.15 7.78
N ASP A 193 29.43 9.42 8.99
CA ASP A 193 28.93 8.39 9.92
C ASP A 193 27.47 8.00 9.71
N LYS A 194 26.67 8.88 9.12
CA LYS A 194 25.24 8.65 8.92
C LYS A 194 24.80 9.21 7.56
N TYR A 195 24.47 8.31 6.68
CA TYR A 195 24.01 8.58 5.31
C TYR A 195 22.55 8.20 5.15
N PHE A 196 21.78 8.99 4.42
CA PHE A 196 20.53 8.53 3.82
C PHE A 196 20.32 9.12 2.43
N GLN A 197 19.46 8.47 1.67
CA GLN A 197 19.01 8.91 0.36
C GLN A 197 17.60 8.41 0.09
N ILE A 198 16.77 9.22 -0.55
CA ILE A 198 15.57 8.71 -1.23
C ILE A 198 16.03 8.31 -2.63
N ALA A 199 16.50 7.08 -2.74
CA ALA A 199 17.25 6.59 -3.89
C ALA A 199 16.33 6.03 -4.99
N PRO A 200 16.44 6.50 -6.25
CA PRO A 200 15.84 5.82 -7.38
C PRO A 200 16.57 4.51 -7.66
N CYS A 201 15.83 3.43 -7.75
CA CYS A 201 16.33 2.08 -7.98
C CYS A 201 15.65 1.46 -9.19
N PHE A 202 16.42 0.69 -9.98
CA PHE A 202 15.98 0.11 -11.23
C PHE A 202 16.37 -1.37 -11.28
N ARG A 203 15.40 -2.27 -11.58
CA ARG A 203 15.65 -3.70 -11.70
C ARG A 203 14.91 -4.24 -12.91
N ASP A 204 15.65 -4.82 -13.86
CA ASP A 204 15.10 -5.43 -15.06
C ASP A 204 14.62 -6.85 -14.75
N GLU A 205 13.53 -6.91 -14.02
CA GLU A 205 12.85 -8.13 -13.60
C GLU A 205 11.38 -8.09 -14.02
N ASP A 206 10.74 -9.26 -14.03
CA ASP A 206 9.31 -9.33 -14.33
C ASP A 206 8.50 -8.52 -13.30
N PRO A 207 7.78 -7.49 -13.73
CA PRO A 207 7.07 -6.62 -12.81
C PRO A 207 5.94 -7.38 -12.14
N ARG A 208 5.86 -7.27 -10.82
CA ARG A 208 4.71 -7.70 -10.04
C ARG A 208 3.90 -6.46 -9.72
N SER A 209 2.77 -6.30 -10.40
CA SER A 209 1.93 -5.10 -10.32
C SER A 209 1.50 -4.73 -8.90
N ASP A 210 1.47 -5.70 -8.00
CA ASP A 210 1.04 -5.54 -6.62
C ASP A 210 2.16 -5.14 -5.65
N ARG A 211 3.47 -5.32 -6.02
CA ARG A 211 4.56 -5.11 -5.06
C ARG A 211 5.96 -4.82 -5.61
N SER A 212 6.24 -5.01 -6.87
CA SER A 212 7.62 -4.92 -7.40
C SER A 212 7.65 -4.28 -8.78
N PRO A 213 7.52 -2.94 -8.89
CA PRO A 213 7.73 -2.24 -10.14
C PRO A 213 9.21 -2.31 -10.54
N THR A 214 9.51 -2.14 -11.83
CA THR A 214 10.86 -2.14 -12.38
C THR A 214 11.67 -0.92 -11.97
N ASP A 215 11.00 0.19 -11.65
CA ASP A 215 11.58 1.40 -11.08
C ASP A 215 10.84 1.77 -9.79
N PHE A 216 11.59 2.05 -8.73
CA PHE A 216 11.04 2.38 -7.42
C PHE A 216 12.01 3.25 -6.61
N TYR A 217 11.56 3.76 -5.48
CA TYR A 217 12.38 4.55 -4.57
C TYR A 217 12.57 3.81 -3.26
N GLN A 218 13.78 3.85 -2.73
CA GLN A 218 14.13 3.35 -1.40
C GLN A 218 14.45 4.52 -0.47
N LEU A 219 14.01 4.45 0.78
CA LEU A 219 14.74 5.10 1.85
C LEU A 219 15.96 4.24 2.12
N ASP A 220 17.10 4.65 1.59
CA ASP A 220 18.36 3.96 1.74
C ASP A 220 19.17 4.63 2.86
N ILE A 221 19.68 3.84 3.81
CA ILE A 221 20.40 4.34 4.98
C ILE A 221 21.67 3.53 5.22
N GLU A 222 22.71 4.22 5.74
CA GLU A 222 23.94 3.60 6.17
C GLU A 222 24.46 4.29 7.46
N MET A 223 24.97 3.52 8.38
CA MET A 223 25.43 3.98 9.69
C MET A 223 26.79 3.35 10.03
N SER A 224 27.71 4.16 10.58
CA SER A 224 28.98 3.69 11.10
C SER A 224 28.91 3.41 12.61
N PHE A 225 29.76 2.51 13.09
CA PHE A 225 29.95 2.20 14.51
C PHE A 225 28.68 1.74 15.23
N VAL A 226 27.84 0.96 14.54
CA VAL A 226 26.55 0.45 15.04
C VAL A 226 26.45 -1.05 14.85
N GLU A 227 25.59 -1.68 15.64
CA GLU A 227 25.18 -3.08 15.51
C GLU A 227 23.77 -3.18 14.90
N GLU A 228 23.34 -4.39 14.60
CA GLU A 228 22.03 -4.68 14.02
C GLU A 228 20.86 -4.04 14.78
N HIS A 229 20.92 -4.12 16.12
CA HIS A 229 19.88 -3.57 16.99
C HIS A 229 19.72 -2.05 16.88
N ASP A 230 20.82 -1.32 16.67
CA ASP A 230 20.79 0.14 16.51
C ASP A 230 20.03 0.54 15.23
N VAL A 231 20.20 -0.26 14.17
CA VAL A 231 19.46 -0.07 12.90
C VAL A 231 17.97 -0.35 13.11
N PHE A 232 17.63 -1.43 13.83
CA PHE A 232 16.22 -1.73 14.15
C PHE A 232 15.57 -0.60 14.94
N GLN A 233 16.22 -0.10 15.98
CA GLN A 233 15.69 1.01 16.79
C GLN A 233 15.41 2.27 15.95
N LEU A 234 16.32 2.63 15.04
CA LEU A 234 16.11 3.77 14.14
C LEU A 234 14.90 3.55 13.25
N VAL A 235 14.84 2.40 12.59
CA VAL A 235 13.76 2.07 11.65
C VAL A 235 12.42 2.02 12.36
N GLU A 236 12.33 1.37 13.51
CA GLU A 236 11.12 1.33 14.35
C GLU A 236 10.64 2.74 14.71
N LYS A 237 11.55 3.59 15.18
CA LYS A 237 11.24 4.98 15.52
C LYS A 237 10.65 5.76 14.34
N VAL A 238 11.25 5.63 13.16
CA VAL A 238 10.78 6.32 11.94
C VAL A 238 9.41 5.78 11.54
N PHE A 239 9.19 4.46 11.57
CA PHE A 239 7.91 3.85 11.23
C PHE A 239 6.80 4.23 12.20
N VAL A 240 7.04 4.18 13.51
CA VAL A 240 6.04 4.57 14.52
C VAL A 240 5.55 5.98 14.24
N LYS A 241 6.48 6.94 14.14
CA LYS A 241 6.13 8.33 13.88
C LYS A 241 5.45 8.54 12.52
N LEU A 242 5.85 7.78 11.49
CA LEU A 242 5.22 7.84 10.17
C LEU A 242 3.74 7.44 10.25
N PHE A 243 3.45 6.32 10.89
CA PHE A 243 2.06 5.85 11.03
C PHE A 243 1.24 6.75 11.96
N GLU A 244 1.80 7.27 13.04
CA GLU A 244 1.13 8.24 13.92
C GLU A 244 0.72 9.52 13.18
N ASN A 245 1.52 9.96 12.20
CA ASN A 245 1.25 11.19 11.46
C ASN A 245 0.31 11.01 10.25
N PHE A 246 0.25 9.81 9.66
CA PHE A 246 -0.43 9.60 8.37
C PHE A 246 -1.53 8.53 8.41
N SER A 247 -1.80 7.91 9.55
CA SER A 247 -2.86 6.91 9.67
C SER A 247 -3.86 7.27 10.76
N ASP A 248 -5.12 7.40 10.39
CA ASP A 248 -6.23 7.68 11.33
C ASP A 248 -6.70 6.42 12.07
N THR A 249 -6.27 5.23 11.62
CA THR A 249 -6.83 3.95 12.08
C THR A 249 -5.82 3.09 12.83
N PHE A 250 -4.58 3.54 13.00
CA PHE A 250 -3.50 2.72 13.49
C PHE A 250 -3.02 3.14 14.88
N ALA A 251 -3.29 2.32 15.89
CA ALA A 251 -2.52 2.36 17.13
C ALA A 251 -1.23 1.57 16.91
N VAL A 252 -0.12 2.27 16.72
CA VAL A 252 1.18 1.60 16.60
C VAL A 252 1.59 1.10 17.99
N ASN A 253 1.73 -0.20 18.13
CA ASN A 253 2.39 -0.75 19.29
C ASN A 253 3.90 -0.44 19.15
N ASN A 254 4.47 0.29 20.10
CA ASN A 254 5.88 0.73 20.06
C ASN A 254 6.88 -0.43 20.26
N ASN A 255 6.42 -1.67 20.28
CA ASN A 255 7.24 -2.86 20.44
C ASN A 255 7.04 -3.80 19.26
N PHE A 256 7.93 -3.72 18.27
CA PHE A 256 7.93 -4.62 17.13
C PHE A 256 8.48 -6.00 17.55
N PRO A 257 7.75 -7.10 17.29
CA PRO A 257 8.25 -8.42 17.61
C PRO A 257 9.40 -8.82 16.69
N ILE A 258 10.47 -9.35 17.27
CA ILE A 258 11.58 -9.93 16.54
C ILE A 258 11.28 -11.42 16.31
N ILE A 259 11.15 -11.82 15.06
CA ILE A 259 10.87 -13.20 14.63
C ILE A 259 12.04 -13.65 13.76
N SER A 260 12.73 -14.72 14.16
CA SER A 260 13.80 -15.26 13.35
C SER A 260 13.26 -15.88 12.04
N PHE A 261 14.10 -15.97 11.02
CA PHE A 261 13.73 -16.60 9.75
C PHE A 261 13.19 -18.03 9.95
N GLY A 262 13.85 -18.83 10.78
CA GLY A 262 13.40 -20.17 11.10
C GLY A 262 12.02 -20.19 11.75
N GLN A 263 11.78 -19.33 12.75
CA GLN A 263 10.47 -19.20 13.40
C GLN A 263 9.39 -18.73 12.43
N SER A 264 9.71 -17.80 11.52
CA SER A 264 8.76 -17.31 10.53
C SER A 264 8.29 -18.41 9.59
N LEU A 265 9.22 -19.22 9.08
CA LEU A 265 8.90 -20.37 8.25
C LEU A 265 8.17 -21.46 9.06
N GLU A 266 8.59 -21.70 10.28
CA GLU A 266 7.97 -22.72 11.13
C GLU A 266 6.52 -22.38 11.49
N TRP A 267 6.25 -21.13 11.90
CA TRP A 267 4.94 -20.71 12.37
C TRP A 267 3.99 -20.30 11.27
N TYR A 268 4.50 -19.73 10.18
CA TYR A 268 3.66 -19.11 9.14
C TYR A 268 3.90 -19.65 7.72
N GLY A 269 4.95 -20.41 7.50
CA GLY A 269 5.30 -20.95 6.18
C GLY A 269 5.81 -19.89 5.19
N THR A 270 6.17 -18.71 5.66
CA THR A 270 6.64 -17.57 4.85
C THR A 270 7.66 -16.74 5.60
N ASP A 271 8.56 -16.10 4.88
CA ASP A 271 9.54 -15.13 5.42
C ASP A 271 8.92 -13.73 5.67
N LYS A 272 7.67 -13.51 5.28
CA LYS A 272 6.93 -12.24 5.42
C LYS A 272 5.54 -12.46 6.01
N PRO A 273 5.46 -12.86 7.31
CA PRO A 273 4.18 -13.17 7.93
C PRO A 273 3.31 -11.91 8.13
N ASP A 274 2.02 -12.04 7.85
CA ASP A 274 1.04 -11.04 8.25
C ASP A 274 0.56 -11.34 9.67
N LEU A 275 1.09 -10.59 10.64
CA LEU A 275 0.79 -10.80 12.07
C LEU A 275 -0.65 -10.42 12.47
N ARG A 276 -1.46 -9.84 11.56
CA ARG A 276 -2.90 -9.67 11.77
C ARG A 276 -3.62 -11.00 11.73
N ASN A 277 -3.02 -12.01 11.09
CA ASN A 277 -3.45 -13.39 11.20
C ASN A 277 -2.84 -14.04 12.45
N PRO A 278 -3.63 -14.34 13.50
CA PRO A 278 -3.11 -14.88 14.75
C PRO A 278 -2.78 -16.39 14.64
N ILE A 279 -3.07 -17.02 13.52
CA ILE A 279 -2.91 -18.46 13.35
C ILE A 279 -1.44 -18.79 13.12
N LYS A 280 -0.89 -19.62 14.01
CA LYS A 280 0.45 -20.18 13.88
C LYS A 280 0.36 -21.68 13.66
N MET A 281 1.19 -22.21 12.77
CA MET A 281 1.42 -23.66 12.68
C MET A 281 2.28 -24.08 13.87
N MET A 282 1.96 -25.20 14.47
CA MET A 282 2.70 -25.73 15.60
C MET A 282 3.17 -27.16 15.31
N ASP A 283 4.41 -27.47 15.66
CA ASP A 283 4.90 -28.85 15.57
C ASP A 283 4.26 -29.69 16.68
N VAL A 284 3.53 -30.69 16.27
CA VAL A 284 2.79 -31.62 17.15
C VAL A 284 3.28 -33.04 16.99
N SER A 285 4.45 -33.23 16.41
CA SER A 285 5.03 -34.54 16.12
C SER A 285 5.11 -35.44 17.35
N GLU A 286 5.47 -34.89 18.51
CA GLU A 286 5.60 -35.64 19.78
C GLU A 286 4.32 -36.38 20.18
N PHE A 287 3.14 -35.83 19.86
CA PHE A 287 1.86 -36.46 20.20
C PHE A 287 1.58 -37.69 19.32
N PHE A 288 2.21 -37.78 18.17
CA PHE A 288 1.99 -38.83 17.19
C PHE A 288 3.07 -39.92 17.19
N VAL A 289 4.21 -39.67 17.82
CA VAL A 289 5.24 -40.72 18.01
C VAL A 289 4.63 -41.87 18.80
N SER A 290 4.70 -43.08 18.24
CA SER A 290 4.14 -44.30 18.82
C SER A 290 2.64 -44.19 19.17
N SER A 291 1.89 -43.39 18.41
CA SER A 291 0.44 -43.28 18.59
C SER A 291 -0.32 -44.38 17.83
N GLY A 292 -1.58 -44.59 18.21
CA GLY A 292 -2.48 -45.47 17.45
C GLY A 292 -2.81 -45.01 16.03
N PHE A 293 -2.49 -43.76 15.69
CA PHE A 293 -2.66 -43.21 14.34
C PHE A 293 -1.43 -43.52 13.46
N LYS A 294 -1.41 -44.76 12.96
CA LYS A 294 -0.27 -45.35 12.25
C LYS A 294 0.29 -44.50 11.12
N ILE A 295 -0.57 -43.84 10.35
CA ILE A 295 -0.14 -43.00 9.19
C ILE A 295 0.86 -41.94 9.63
N PHE A 296 0.59 -41.21 10.71
CA PHE A 296 1.50 -40.17 11.20
C PHE A 296 2.69 -40.77 11.96
N ALA A 297 2.47 -41.84 12.72
CA ALA A 297 3.53 -42.53 13.39
C ALA A 297 4.59 -43.07 12.37
N ASP A 298 4.15 -43.65 11.27
CA ASP A 298 5.03 -44.18 10.20
C ASP A 298 5.77 -43.04 9.46
N ILE A 299 5.11 -41.89 9.22
CA ILE A 299 5.75 -40.71 8.61
C ILE A 299 6.91 -40.25 9.49
N LEU A 300 6.71 -40.19 10.80
CA LEU A 300 7.71 -39.73 11.75
C LEU A 300 8.90 -40.66 11.95
N THR A 301 8.88 -41.87 11.36
CA THR A 301 10.07 -42.75 11.32
C THR A 301 11.13 -42.28 10.33
N LYS A 302 10.78 -41.36 9.45
CA LYS A 302 11.70 -40.82 8.43
C LYS A 302 12.36 -39.55 8.95
N ASP A 303 13.65 -39.44 8.81
CA ASP A 303 14.40 -38.25 9.21
C ASP A 303 13.89 -36.99 8.52
N GLY A 304 13.82 -35.90 9.28
CA GLY A 304 13.42 -34.59 8.77
C GLY A 304 11.91 -34.39 8.53
N THR A 305 11.07 -35.36 8.94
CA THR A 305 9.61 -35.23 8.84
C THR A 305 9.00 -34.64 10.11
N GLN A 306 7.93 -33.86 9.95
CA GLN A 306 7.20 -33.23 11.05
C GLN A 306 5.69 -33.33 10.79
N ILE A 307 4.92 -33.39 11.87
CA ILE A 307 3.47 -33.22 11.84
C ILE A 307 3.14 -31.84 12.38
N LYS A 308 2.59 -30.98 11.54
CA LYS A 308 2.20 -29.62 11.94
C LYS A 308 0.69 -29.50 12.08
N ALA A 309 0.26 -28.85 13.14
CA ALA A 309 -1.14 -28.49 13.36
C ALA A 309 -1.38 -27.01 13.05
N ILE A 310 -2.57 -26.73 12.51
CA ILE A 310 -3.07 -25.38 12.25
C ILE A 310 -4.32 -25.19 13.09
N PRO A 311 -4.28 -24.41 14.19
CA PRO A 311 -5.47 -24.15 14.99
C PRO A 311 -6.48 -23.30 14.20
N ALA A 312 -7.75 -23.74 14.16
CA ALA A 312 -8.82 -23.07 13.45
C ALA A 312 -9.97 -22.76 14.40
N LYS A 313 -9.91 -21.62 15.10
CA LYS A 313 -10.97 -21.18 16.01
C LYS A 313 -12.31 -21.02 15.27
N GLY A 314 -13.36 -21.67 15.74
CA GLY A 314 -14.69 -21.62 15.12
C GLY A 314 -14.85 -22.46 13.85
N GLY A 315 -13.82 -23.15 13.38
CA GLY A 315 -13.85 -24.02 12.20
C GLY A 315 -14.11 -25.47 12.58
N GLY A 316 -15.32 -25.87 12.95
CA GLY A 316 -15.60 -27.20 13.44
C GLY A 316 -16.52 -28.08 12.56
N SER A 317 -17.03 -27.58 11.44
CA SER A 317 -17.91 -28.39 10.60
C SER A 317 -17.13 -29.43 9.78
N ARG A 318 -17.69 -30.64 9.69
CA ARG A 318 -17.11 -31.68 8.84
C ARG A 318 -16.90 -31.23 7.39
N LYS A 319 -17.85 -30.48 6.85
CA LYS A 319 -17.76 -29.92 5.49
C LYS A 319 -16.58 -28.97 5.31
N PHE A 320 -16.23 -28.17 6.34
CA PHE A 320 -15.04 -27.35 6.34
C PHE A 320 -13.78 -28.21 6.32
N CYS A 321 -13.68 -29.21 7.20
CA CYS A 321 -12.53 -30.10 7.28
C CYS A 321 -12.29 -30.90 5.98
N ASP A 322 -13.37 -31.44 5.39
CA ASP A 322 -13.27 -32.13 4.12
C ASP A 322 -12.81 -31.24 2.98
N ARG A 323 -13.23 -29.96 2.97
CA ARG A 323 -12.76 -28.95 2.00
C ARG A 323 -11.28 -28.63 2.21
N MET A 324 -10.80 -28.51 3.45
CA MET A 324 -9.40 -28.25 3.75
C MET A 324 -8.51 -29.44 3.38
N ASN A 325 -8.99 -30.66 3.61
CA ASN A 325 -8.29 -31.86 3.16
C ASN A 325 -8.14 -31.89 1.63
N LYS A 326 -9.20 -31.58 0.90
CA LYS A 326 -9.17 -31.50 -0.57
C LYS A 326 -8.21 -30.41 -1.03
N PHE A 327 -8.25 -29.24 -0.42
CA PHE A 327 -7.32 -28.16 -0.72
C PHE A 327 -5.86 -28.57 -0.51
N ALA A 328 -5.55 -29.25 0.60
CA ALA A 328 -4.20 -29.75 0.87
C ALA A 328 -3.74 -30.73 -0.22
N GLN A 329 -4.61 -31.63 -0.67
CA GLN A 329 -4.32 -32.56 -1.77
C GLN A 329 -4.08 -31.83 -3.11
N GLU A 330 -4.88 -30.82 -3.41
CA GLU A 330 -4.68 -29.97 -4.60
C GLU A 330 -3.32 -29.20 -4.56
N GLN A 331 -2.81 -28.92 -3.36
CA GLN A 331 -1.50 -28.33 -3.15
C GLN A 331 -0.34 -29.36 -3.09
N GLY A 332 -0.61 -30.63 -3.38
CA GLY A 332 0.41 -31.68 -3.45
C GLY A 332 0.71 -32.39 -2.13
N LEU A 333 -0.03 -32.13 -1.07
CA LEU A 333 0.07 -32.89 0.17
C LEU A 333 -0.73 -34.21 0.07
N PRO A 334 -0.33 -35.29 0.79
CA PRO A 334 -1.10 -36.54 0.78
C PRO A 334 -2.50 -36.40 1.39
N GLY A 335 -2.70 -35.39 2.23
CA GLY A 335 -3.97 -35.05 2.87
C GLY A 335 -3.77 -34.24 4.12
N MET A 336 -4.89 -33.85 4.74
CA MET A 336 -4.94 -33.13 6.00
C MET A 336 -5.94 -33.82 6.94
N GLY A 337 -5.46 -34.30 8.08
CA GLY A 337 -6.32 -34.82 9.12
C GLY A 337 -6.87 -33.70 10.02
N TYR A 338 -7.87 -34.00 10.82
CA TYR A 338 -8.41 -33.02 11.76
C TYR A 338 -8.86 -33.63 13.07
N ILE A 339 -8.83 -32.81 14.10
CA ILE A 339 -9.47 -33.03 15.39
C ILE A 339 -10.31 -31.79 15.69
N PHE A 340 -11.52 -31.93 16.17
CA PHE A 340 -12.30 -30.82 16.70
C PHE A 340 -12.87 -31.19 18.07
N TRP A 341 -13.01 -30.18 18.91
CA TRP A 341 -13.56 -30.30 20.24
C TRP A 341 -14.97 -29.71 20.25
N ARG A 342 -15.92 -30.45 20.74
CA ARG A 342 -17.33 -30.04 20.89
C ARG A 342 -17.79 -30.29 22.31
N SER A 343 -18.71 -29.48 22.80
CA SER A 343 -19.35 -29.73 24.08
C SER A 343 -20.28 -30.92 23.98
N ASP A 344 -20.20 -31.83 24.94
CA ASP A 344 -21.19 -32.88 25.15
C ASP A 344 -22.45 -32.29 25.82
N ASP A 345 -23.47 -33.14 26.06
CA ASP A 345 -24.72 -32.75 26.70
C ASP A 345 -24.52 -32.29 28.17
N SER A 346 -23.38 -32.58 28.77
CA SER A 346 -22.99 -32.22 30.15
C SER A 346 -22.08 -30.96 30.18
N GLY A 347 -21.73 -30.39 29.03
CA GLY A 347 -20.86 -29.22 28.91
C GLY A 347 -19.37 -29.54 28.92
N ASN A 348 -18.97 -30.80 28.95
CA ASN A 348 -17.55 -31.17 28.83
C ASN A 348 -17.12 -31.16 27.36
N LEU A 349 -15.85 -30.87 27.13
CA LEU A 349 -15.30 -30.87 25.77
C LEU A 349 -14.82 -32.26 25.37
N GLU A 350 -15.48 -32.85 24.38
CA GLU A 350 -15.13 -34.14 23.76
C GLU A 350 -14.37 -33.93 22.47
N ALA A 351 -13.24 -34.62 22.31
CA ALA A 351 -12.48 -34.62 21.07
C ALA A 351 -13.13 -35.56 20.04
N ALA A 352 -13.33 -35.06 18.82
CA ALA A 352 -13.92 -35.79 17.72
C ALA A 352 -13.14 -35.63 16.42
N GLY A 353 -13.33 -36.54 15.50
CA GLY A 353 -12.67 -36.56 14.19
C GLY A 353 -11.89 -37.85 13.95
N PRO A 354 -11.39 -38.03 12.72
CA PRO A 354 -10.73 -39.28 12.32
C PRO A 354 -9.47 -39.59 13.15
N ILE A 355 -8.76 -38.58 13.62
CA ILE A 355 -7.53 -38.72 14.35
C ILE A 355 -7.79 -38.96 15.85
N ALA A 356 -8.75 -38.24 16.44
CA ALA A 356 -9.02 -38.24 17.87
C ALA A 356 -9.17 -39.67 18.48
N LYS A 357 -9.96 -40.51 17.81
CA LYS A 357 -10.22 -41.87 18.24
C LYS A 357 -8.95 -42.72 18.38
N ASN A 358 -7.98 -42.51 17.48
CA ASN A 358 -6.75 -43.31 17.45
C ASN A 358 -5.64 -42.69 18.31
N LEU A 359 -5.70 -41.38 18.57
CA LEU A 359 -4.75 -40.69 19.43
C LEU A 359 -5.04 -40.94 20.91
N GLY A 360 -6.32 -41.13 21.26
CA GLY A 360 -6.79 -41.37 22.63
C GLY A 360 -7.07 -40.05 23.38
N GLU A 361 -7.90 -40.16 24.42
CA GLU A 361 -8.42 -39.01 25.17
C GLU A 361 -7.30 -38.17 25.84
N GLU A 362 -6.39 -38.83 26.54
CA GLU A 362 -5.28 -38.17 27.24
C GLU A 362 -4.40 -37.33 26.29
N LYS A 363 -4.02 -37.90 25.13
CA LYS A 363 -3.18 -37.21 24.17
C LYS A 363 -3.92 -36.10 23.45
N THR A 364 -5.21 -36.28 23.18
CA THR A 364 -6.03 -35.22 22.55
C THR A 364 -6.25 -34.05 23.50
N GLU A 365 -6.39 -34.28 24.80
CA GLU A 365 -6.50 -33.21 25.77
C GLU A 365 -5.17 -32.44 25.94
N LYS A 366 -4.04 -33.14 26.02
CA LYS A 366 -2.72 -32.51 26.03
C LYS A 366 -2.47 -31.68 24.76
N LEU A 367 -2.85 -32.20 23.60
CA LEU A 367 -2.74 -31.49 22.33
C LEU A 367 -3.60 -30.22 22.31
N ARG A 368 -4.84 -30.26 22.85
CA ARG A 368 -5.68 -29.07 22.96
C ARG A 368 -5.04 -27.97 23.81
N ASN A 369 -4.45 -28.36 24.93
CA ASN A 369 -3.83 -27.41 25.85
C ASN A 369 -2.52 -26.86 25.31
N PHE A 370 -1.88 -27.56 24.38
CA PHE A 370 -0.67 -27.14 23.70
C PHE A 370 -0.94 -26.14 22.57
N LEU A 371 -2.07 -26.29 21.83
CA LEU A 371 -2.50 -25.44 20.71
C LEU A 371 -3.27 -24.20 21.18
#